data_121a32a407d1444dba395eb5084d88af
#
_entry.id   121a32a407d1444dba395eb5084d88af
#
_cell.length_a   1.000
_cell.length_b   1.000
_cell.length_c   1.000
_cell.angle_alpha   90.00
_cell.angle_beta   90.00
_cell.angle_gamma   90.00
#
_symmetry.space_group_name_H-M   'P 1'
#
loop_
_entity.id
_entity.type
_entity.pdbx_description
1 polymer ?
#
loop_
_entity_poly.entity_id
_entity_poly.type
_entity_poly.pdbx_seq_one_letter_code
_entity_poly.pdbx_strand_id
1 'polypeptide(L)'
;MNRVNIQYYKTRIGELILGAHDGKLCLLDFRHRKMRSSVDHRIQKGLGAEFIEHDDEVLSRTRRQLDEYLDGERTVFDVPILMVGTDFQKKVWKALMRVRYGKTATYSELAKAVGKEKAARAVAGANGANAIAVIIPCHRIIGGNGELVGYGGGLAVKKRLLKLEREHPALSDDEKYRIMGSKDRQYDGRFFCAVKTTRIFCRPSCGARKPRRDNVVFYDSKEQAMRDGYRACKICKP
;
A
#
# COMPACT_ATOMS: atom_id res chain seq x y z
N MET A 1 15.36 9.50 -23.98
CA MET A 1 13.97 9.96 -23.79
C MET A 1 13.52 9.59 -22.42
N ASN A 2 12.87 10.50 -21.71
CA ASN A 2 12.29 10.22 -20.39
C ASN A 2 11.07 9.33 -20.57
N ARG A 3 10.98 8.20 -19.86
CA ARG A 3 9.91 7.20 -20.08
C ARG A 3 9.30 6.73 -18.79
N VAL A 4 8.03 6.34 -18.86
CA VAL A 4 7.34 5.55 -17.84
C VAL A 4 7.15 4.16 -18.44
N ASN A 5 7.78 3.15 -17.83
CA ASN A 5 7.57 1.76 -18.20
C ASN A 5 6.17 1.36 -17.76
N ILE A 6 5.34 0.83 -18.65
CA ILE A 6 3.98 0.39 -18.32
C ILE A 6 3.78 -1.09 -18.58
N GLN A 7 2.90 -1.71 -17.80
CA GLN A 7 2.41 -3.08 -18.00
C GLN A 7 0.91 -3.15 -17.70
N TYR A 8 0.21 -3.98 -18.46
CA TYR A 8 -1.17 -4.35 -18.17
C TYR A 8 -1.19 -5.63 -17.35
N TYR A 9 -2.06 -5.68 -16.35
CA TYR A 9 -2.10 -6.82 -15.44
C TYR A 9 -3.53 -7.24 -15.11
N LYS A 10 -3.90 -8.46 -15.48
CA LYS A 10 -5.19 -9.07 -15.14
C LYS A 10 -5.18 -9.57 -13.71
N THR A 11 -6.17 -9.15 -12.93
CA THR A 11 -6.37 -9.57 -11.54
C THR A 11 -7.82 -9.96 -11.30
N ARG A 12 -8.10 -10.58 -10.15
CA ARG A 12 -9.47 -10.88 -9.72
C ARG A 12 -10.33 -9.64 -9.40
N ILE A 13 -9.74 -8.45 -9.29
CA ILE A 13 -10.47 -7.19 -9.11
C ILE A 13 -10.61 -6.40 -10.41
N GLY A 14 -10.11 -6.91 -11.52
CA GLY A 14 -10.17 -6.30 -12.85
C GLY A 14 -8.80 -6.17 -13.51
N GLU A 15 -8.79 -5.61 -14.69
CA GLU A 15 -7.57 -5.32 -15.43
C GLU A 15 -6.98 -3.99 -14.98
N LEU A 16 -5.71 -4.01 -14.60
CA LEU A 16 -4.96 -2.87 -14.11
C LEU A 16 -3.90 -2.46 -15.13
N ILE A 17 -3.51 -1.19 -15.06
CA ILE A 17 -2.29 -0.66 -15.68
C ILE A 17 -1.35 -0.25 -14.57
N LEU A 18 -0.11 -0.71 -14.66
CA LEU A 18 0.99 -0.36 -13.77
C LEU A 18 1.95 0.54 -14.54
N GLY A 19 2.61 1.48 -13.86
CA GLY A 19 3.63 2.33 -14.46
C GLY A 19 4.73 2.68 -13.47
N ALA A 20 5.98 2.52 -13.91
CA ALA A 20 7.17 2.84 -13.13
C ALA A 20 8.04 3.88 -13.85
N HIS A 21 8.63 4.78 -13.08
CA HIS A 21 9.55 5.81 -13.53
C HIS A 21 10.68 5.97 -12.52
N ASP A 22 11.92 5.92 -12.99
CA ASP A 22 13.12 6.04 -12.16
C ASP A 22 13.10 5.14 -10.90
N GLY A 23 12.75 3.86 -11.08
CA GLY A 23 12.72 2.88 -10.00
C GLY A 23 11.60 3.09 -8.99
N LYS A 24 10.54 3.87 -9.32
CA LYS A 24 9.40 4.13 -8.44
C LYS A 24 8.08 3.93 -9.19
N LEU A 25 7.10 3.34 -8.52
CA LEU A 25 5.75 3.18 -9.05
C LEU A 25 5.02 4.53 -9.07
N CYS A 26 4.61 4.99 -10.24
CA CYS A 26 3.83 6.23 -10.40
C CYS A 26 2.40 5.98 -10.88
N LEU A 27 2.09 4.74 -11.28
CA LEU A 27 0.78 4.34 -11.76
C LEU A 27 0.47 2.91 -11.30
N LEU A 28 -0.68 2.71 -10.70
CA LEU A 28 -1.36 1.44 -10.43
C LEU A 28 -2.86 1.74 -10.40
N ASP A 29 -3.54 1.51 -11.51
CA ASP A 29 -4.94 1.95 -11.61
C ASP A 29 -5.74 1.04 -12.55
N PHE A 30 -7.05 1.14 -12.51
CA PHE A 30 -7.94 0.36 -13.37
C PHE A 30 -7.85 0.83 -14.83
N ARG A 31 -7.55 -0.09 -15.75
CA ARG A 31 -7.40 0.20 -17.18
C ARG A 31 -8.60 0.94 -17.74
N HIS A 32 -9.81 0.50 -17.38
CA HIS A 32 -11.08 1.00 -17.93
C HIS A 32 -11.80 2.02 -17.03
N ARG A 33 -11.09 2.68 -16.10
CA ARG A 33 -11.74 3.73 -15.30
C ARG A 33 -12.16 4.92 -16.17
N LYS A 34 -13.29 5.54 -15.83
CA LYS A 34 -13.89 6.67 -16.57
C LYS A 34 -12.94 7.86 -16.81
N MET A 35 -11.97 8.10 -15.92
CA MET A 35 -11.03 9.24 -16.00
C MET A 35 -9.61 8.80 -16.40
N ARG A 36 -9.46 7.67 -17.11
CA ARG A 36 -8.12 7.11 -17.43
C ARG A 36 -7.23 8.11 -18.16
N SER A 37 -7.72 8.71 -19.25
CA SER A 37 -6.97 9.65 -20.07
C SER A 37 -6.45 10.88 -19.29
N SER A 38 -7.27 11.40 -18.39
CA SER A 38 -6.87 12.55 -17.54
C SER A 38 -5.76 12.20 -16.55
N VAL A 39 -5.76 10.97 -16.02
CA VAL A 39 -4.70 10.48 -15.14
C VAL A 39 -3.41 10.26 -15.92
N ASP A 40 -3.48 9.64 -17.10
CA ASP A 40 -2.34 9.40 -17.98
C ASP A 40 -1.67 10.71 -18.40
N HIS A 41 -2.48 11.66 -18.90
CA HIS A 41 -1.98 12.98 -19.29
C HIS A 41 -1.27 13.70 -18.12
N ARG A 42 -1.86 13.64 -16.91
CA ARG A 42 -1.24 14.25 -15.73
C ARG A 42 0.12 13.62 -15.41
N ILE A 43 0.24 12.29 -15.48
CA ILE A 43 1.50 11.58 -15.21
C ILE A 43 2.54 11.94 -16.29
N GLN A 44 2.20 11.80 -17.56
CA GLN A 44 3.09 12.09 -18.68
C GLN A 44 3.58 13.54 -18.63
N LYS A 45 2.66 14.50 -18.48
CA LYS A 45 3.00 15.93 -18.38
C LYS A 45 3.82 16.24 -17.14
N GLY A 46 3.46 15.65 -15.99
CA GLY A 46 4.14 15.92 -14.71
C GLY A 46 5.55 15.35 -14.64
N LEU A 47 5.85 14.32 -15.43
CA LEU A 47 7.17 13.68 -15.51
C LEU A 47 7.93 14.06 -16.78
N GLY A 48 7.28 14.74 -17.75
CA GLY A 48 7.86 14.99 -19.05
C GLY A 48 8.24 13.68 -19.76
N ALA A 49 7.43 12.63 -19.63
CA ALA A 49 7.75 11.26 -20.02
C ALA A 49 6.61 10.61 -20.81
N GLU A 50 6.95 9.71 -21.72
CA GLU A 50 5.99 8.92 -22.49
C GLU A 50 5.80 7.53 -21.87
N PHE A 51 4.62 6.94 -22.08
CA PHE A 51 4.32 5.56 -21.69
C PHE A 51 4.90 4.61 -22.73
N ILE A 52 5.74 3.69 -22.28
CA ILE A 52 6.34 2.65 -23.12
C ILE A 52 6.06 1.29 -22.45
N GLU A 53 5.51 0.36 -23.21
CA GLU A 53 5.27 -0.99 -22.71
C GLU A 53 6.60 -1.72 -22.53
N HIS A 54 7.04 -1.82 -21.31
CA HIS A 54 8.28 -2.46 -20.92
C HIS A 54 8.16 -2.92 -19.46
N ASP A 55 8.70 -4.08 -19.13
CA ASP A 55 8.71 -4.57 -17.74
C ASP A 55 9.98 -4.12 -17.00
N ASP A 56 9.87 -4.01 -15.69
CA ASP A 56 11.00 -3.73 -14.80
C ASP A 56 10.79 -4.34 -13.39
N GLU A 57 11.83 -4.25 -12.57
CA GLU A 57 11.82 -4.83 -11.22
C GLU A 57 10.70 -4.26 -10.34
N VAL A 58 10.42 -2.95 -10.45
CA VAL A 58 9.37 -2.29 -9.65
C VAL A 58 8.00 -2.81 -10.05
N LEU A 59 7.73 -2.98 -11.35
CA LEU A 59 6.48 -3.53 -11.86
C LEU A 59 6.31 -4.99 -11.47
N SER A 60 7.35 -5.80 -11.61
CA SER A 60 7.36 -7.21 -11.18
C SER A 60 7.12 -7.35 -9.67
N ARG A 61 7.79 -6.53 -8.85
CA ARG A 61 7.60 -6.48 -7.40
C ARG A 61 6.16 -6.04 -7.05
N THR A 62 5.62 -5.06 -7.77
CA THR A 62 4.26 -4.57 -7.55
C THR A 62 3.23 -5.65 -7.83
N ARG A 63 3.35 -6.40 -8.94
CA ARG A 63 2.43 -7.51 -9.27
C ARG A 63 2.44 -8.56 -8.18
N ARG A 64 3.62 -9.04 -7.78
CA ARG A 64 3.74 -10.04 -6.70
C ARG A 64 3.08 -9.57 -5.41
N GLN A 65 3.37 -8.33 -4.96
CA GLN A 65 2.77 -7.82 -3.73
C GLN A 65 1.27 -7.59 -3.83
N LEU A 66 0.78 -7.26 -5.03
CA LEU A 66 -0.65 -7.13 -5.28
C LEU A 66 -1.37 -8.49 -5.21
N ASP A 67 -0.76 -9.55 -5.73
CA ASP A 67 -1.30 -10.92 -5.61
C ASP A 67 -1.34 -11.36 -4.15
N GLU A 68 -0.24 -11.20 -3.42
CA GLU A 68 -0.18 -11.48 -1.97
C GLU A 68 -1.25 -10.69 -1.19
N TYR A 69 -1.48 -9.41 -1.54
CA TYR A 69 -2.54 -8.60 -0.92
C TYR A 69 -3.93 -9.13 -1.26
N LEU A 70 -4.17 -9.46 -2.52
CA LEU A 70 -5.46 -10.00 -2.95
C LEU A 70 -5.72 -11.40 -2.36
N ASP A 71 -4.70 -12.19 -2.06
CA ASP A 71 -4.80 -13.46 -1.35
C ASP A 71 -4.95 -13.32 0.18
N GLY A 72 -4.90 -12.07 0.70
CA GLY A 72 -4.99 -11.79 2.13
C GLY A 72 -3.70 -12.07 2.91
N GLU A 73 -2.62 -12.34 2.20
CA GLU A 73 -1.31 -12.65 2.79
C GLU A 73 -0.49 -11.40 3.11
N ARG A 74 -0.80 -10.28 2.46
CA ARG A 74 -0.11 -9.00 2.64
C ARG A 74 -1.06 -7.90 3.09
N THR A 75 -0.64 -7.09 4.05
CA THR A 75 -1.40 -5.93 4.56
C THR A 75 -0.71 -4.59 4.27
N VAL A 76 0.60 -4.61 3.94
CA VAL A 76 1.42 -3.42 3.68
C VAL A 76 2.29 -3.63 2.43
N PHE A 77 2.34 -2.60 1.59
CA PHE A 77 3.20 -2.57 0.41
C PHE A 77 4.53 -1.86 0.73
N ASP A 78 5.63 -2.40 0.26
CA ASP A 78 6.98 -1.83 0.39
C ASP A 78 7.58 -1.36 -0.96
N VAL A 79 6.72 -1.20 -1.97
CA VAL A 79 7.10 -0.66 -3.27
C VAL A 79 7.37 0.84 -3.15
N PRO A 80 8.51 1.35 -3.65
CA PRO A 80 8.76 2.78 -3.69
C PRO A 80 7.77 3.47 -4.63
N ILE A 81 7.09 4.53 -4.16
CA ILE A 81 6.07 5.24 -4.93
C ILE A 81 6.49 6.67 -5.28
N LEU A 82 6.05 7.13 -6.45
CA LEU A 82 6.18 8.50 -6.94
C LEU A 82 4.80 9.09 -7.17
N MET A 83 4.38 10.01 -6.29
CA MET A 83 3.09 10.70 -6.41
C MET A 83 3.19 11.84 -7.41
N VAL A 84 2.47 11.76 -8.52
CA VAL A 84 2.41 12.81 -9.56
C VAL A 84 1.07 13.52 -9.46
N GLY A 85 1.08 14.79 -9.01
CA GLY A 85 -0.12 15.60 -8.80
C GLY A 85 0.20 16.92 -8.10
N THR A 86 -0.83 17.74 -7.84
CA THR A 86 -0.69 18.99 -7.10
C THR A 86 -0.31 18.74 -5.63
N ASP A 87 0.22 19.76 -4.96
CA ASP A 87 0.59 19.64 -3.54
C ASP A 87 -0.61 19.28 -2.66
N PHE A 88 -1.79 19.83 -2.98
CA PHE A 88 -3.03 19.47 -2.30
C PHE A 88 -3.38 17.98 -2.49
N GLN A 89 -3.30 17.47 -3.74
CA GLN A 89 -3.53 16.04 -4.01
C GLN A 89 -2.54 15.17 -3.24
N LYS A 90 -1.25 15.49 -3.30
CA LYS A 90 -0.19 14.77 -2.56
C LYS A 90 -0.45 14.79 -1.04
N LYS A 91 -0.92 15.92 -0.49
CA LYS A 91 -1.29 16.04 0.93
C LYS A 91 -2.45 15.09 1.27
N VAL A 92 -3.49 15.03 0.43
CA VAL A 92 -4.61 14.11 0.61
C VAL A 92 -4.15 12.66 0.50
N TRP A 93 -3.34 12.30 -0.49
CA TRP A 93 -2.84 10.94 -0.67
C TRP A 93 -1.94 10.48 0.50
N LYS A 94 -1.10 11.36 1.04
CA LYS A 94 -0.36 11.07 2.28
C LYS A 94 -1.27 10.84 3.48
N ALA A 95 -2.39 11.55 3.57
CA ALA A 95 -3.39 11.33 4.62
C ALA A 95 -4.13 10.00 4.43
N LEU A 96 -4.45 9.61 3.19
CA LEU A 96 -5.04 8.30 2.87
C LEU A 96 -4.16 7.14 3.36
N MET A 97 -2.84 7.22 3.17
CA MET A 97 -1.90 6.19 3.62
C MET A 97 -1.86 6.00 5.14
N ARG A 98 -2.42 6.93 5.92
CA ARG A 98 -2.57 6.78 7.38
C ARG A 98 -3.83 6.02 7.79
N VAL A 99 -4.77 5.80 6.87
CA VAL A 99 -5.95 4.97 7.13
C VAL A 99 -5.51 3.52 7.16
N ARG A 100 -5.54 2.91 8.34
CA ARG A 100 -5.02 1.57 8.57
C ARG A 100 -5.78 0.51 7.76
N TYR A 101 -5.11 -0.57 7.44
CA TYR A 101 -5.69 -1.76 6.83
C TYR A 101 -6.91 -2.26 7.65
N GLY A 102 -8.00 -2.64 6.98
CA GLY A 102 -9.23 -3.08 7.60
C GLY A 102 -10.05 -1.99 8.31
N LYS A 103 -9.63 -0.71 8.23
CA LYS A 103 -10.36 0.44 8.77
C LYS A 103 -10.84 1.33 7.64
N THR A 104 -11.91 2.04 7.91
CA THR A 104 -12.47 3.06 7.00
C THR A 104 -12.42 4.43 7.64
N ALA A 105 -12.46 5.47 6.81
CA ALA A 105 -12.64 6.85 7.24
C ALA A 105 -13.63 7.55 6.30
N THR A 106 -14.23 8.63 6.77
CA THR A 106 -15.14 9.45 5.97
C THR A 106 -14.38 10.56 5.23
N TYR A 107 -14.98 11.15 4.20
CA TYR A 107 -14.42 12.33 3.54
C TYR A 107 -14.24 13.51 4.49
N SER A 108 -15.12 13.66 5.49
CA SER A 108 -15.01 14.70 6.52
C SER A 108 -13.81 14.49 7.42
N GLU A 109 -13.58 13.26 7.88
CA GLU A 109 -12.39 12.91 8.67
C GLU A 109 -11.10 13.11 7.86
N LEU A 110 -11.11 12.74 6.57
CA LEU A 110 -9.98 12.98 5.69
C LEU A 110 -9.73 14.49 5.48
N ALA A 111 -10.81 15.29 5.33
CA ALA A 111 -10.72 16.74 5.21
C ALA A 111 -10.13 17.39 6.48
N LYS A 112 -10.56 16.93 7.65
CA LYS A 112 -9.98 17.33 8.94
C LYS A 112 -8.49 16.96 9.03
N ALA A 113 -8.13 15.74 8.64
CA ALA A 113 -6.74 15.26 8.67
C ALA A 113 -5.77 16.06 7.78
N VAL A 114 -6.28 16.71 6.72
CA VAL A 114 -5.49 17.61 5.87
C VAL A 114 -5.62 19.10 6.25
N GLY A 115 -6.29 19.42 7.37
CA GLY A 115 -6.48 20.81 7.83
C GLY A 115 -7.38 21.63 6.91
N LYS A 116 -8.39 21.01 6.29
CA LYS A 116 -9.33 21.63 5.34
C LYS A 116 -10.77 21.17 5.59
N GLU A 117 -11.25 21.31 6.82
CA GLU A 117 -12.54 20.74 7.28
C GLU A 117 -13.74 21.06 6.38
N LYS A 118 -13.81 22.28 5.84
CA LYS A 118 -14.89 22.72 4.93
C LYS A 118 -14.72 22.28 3.48
N ALA A 119 -13.62 21.58 3.13
CA ALA A 119 -13.26 21.25 1.75
C ALA A 119 -13.54 19.78 1.36
N ALA A 120 -14.56 19.14 1.92
CA ALA A 120 -14.87 17.72 1.68
C ALA A 120 -15.03 17.38 0.18
N ARG A 121 -15.62 18.27 -0.64
CA ARG A 121 -15.73 18.07 -2.11
C ARG A 121 -14.35 18.08 -2.79
N ALA A 122 -13.47 19.03 -2.44
CA ALA A 122 -12.13 19.10 -3.00
C ALA A 122 -11.29 17.89 -2.59
N VAL A 123 -11.44 17.43 -1.34
CA VAL A 123 -10.81 16.21 -0.84
C VAL A 123 -11.33 14.97 -1.60
N ALA A 124 -12.64 14.90 -1.88
CA ALA A 124 -13.22 13.83 -2.68
C ALA A 124 -12.67 13.84 -4.12
N GLY A 125 -12.51 15.01 -4.73
CA GLY A 125 -11.86 15.15 -6.04
C GLY A 125 -10.40 14.67 -6.01
N ALA A 126 -9.62 15.07 -4.99
CA ALA A 126 -8.25 14.61 -4.81
C ALA A 126 -8.15 13.10 -4.55
N ASN A 127 -9.06 12.53 -3.75
CA ASN A 127 -9.20 11.08 -3.54
C ASN A 127 -9.47 10.36 -4.87
N GLY A 128 -10.41 10.87 -5.67
CA GLY A 128 -10.73 10.34 -7.00
C GLY A 128 -9.59 10.49 -8.02
N ALA A 129 -8.68 11.45 -7.84
CA ALA A 129 -7.51 11.64 -8.71
C ALA A 129 -6.34 10.70 -8.37
N ASN A 130 -6.45 9.84 -7.35
CA ASN A 130 -5.40 8.88 -7.01
C ASN A 130 -5.07 7.99 -8.21
N ALA A 131 -3.78 7.93 -8.55
CA ALA A 131 -3.24 7.13 -9.64
C ALA A 131 -2.54 5.84 -9.17
N ILE A 132 -2.44 5.62 -7.85
CA ILE A 132 -1.79 4.46 -7.26
C ILE A 132 -2.82 3.74 -6.37
N ALA A 133 -3.85 3.19 -7.02
CA ALA A 133 -4.95 2.50 -6.33
C ALA A 133 -4.44 1.32 -5.48
N VAL A 134 -5.18 0.92 -4.48
CA VAL A 134 -4.84 -0.14 -3.52
C VAL A 134 -3.71 0.28 -2.59
N ILE A 135 -2.53 0.60 -3.10
CA ILE A 135 -1.35 1.03 -2.29
C ILE A 135 -1.65 2.35 -1.58
N ILE A 136 -2.18 3.34 -2.31
CA ILE A 136 -2.80 4.52 -1.69
C ILE A 136 -4.28 4.19 -1.53
N PRO A 137 -4.75 3.90 -0.31
CA PRO A 137 -6.00 3.17 -0.09
C PRO A 137 -7.25 4.07 -0.15
N CYS A 138 -7.48 4.69 -1.31
CA CYS A 138 -8.68 5.52 -1.54
C CYS A 138 -9.99 4.72 -1.44
N HIS A 139 -9.95 3.39 -1.55
CA HIS A 139 -11.10 2.51 -1.32
C HIS A 139 -11.56 2.48 0.15
N ARG A 140 -10.71 2.86 1.12
CA ARG A 140 -11.06 2.92 2.55
C ARG A 140 -11.88 4.16 2.92
N ILE A 141 -12.10 5.11 1.99
CA ILE A 141 -12.89 6.31 2.26
C ILE A 141 -14.35 6.07 1.88
N ILE A 142 -15.27 6.31 2.83
CA ILE A 142 -16.72 6.06 2.70
C ILE A 142 -17.52 7.36 2.91
N GLY A 143 -18.80 7.32 2.63
CA GLY A 143 -19.74 8.41 2.95
C GLY A 143 -19.91 8.60 4.45
N GLY A 144 -20.39 9.77 4.87
CA GLY A 144 -20.61 10.10 6.27
C GLY A 144 -21.70 9.24 6.95
N ASN A 145 -22.62 8.68 6.16
CA ASN A 145 -23.64 7.72 6.57
C ASN A 145 -23.19 6.24 6.48
N GLY A 146 -21.90 5.98 6.20
CA GLY A 146 -21.35 4.64 6.04
C GLY A 146 -21.52 4.03 4.65
N GLU A 147 -22.15 4.71 3.71
CA GLU A 147 -22.35 4.20 2.36
C GLU A 147 -21.07 4.20 1.52
N LEU A 148 -21.00 3.24 0.60
CA LEU A 148 -19.92 3.17 -0.38
C LEU A 148 -20.18 4.20 -1.48
N VAL A 149 -19.28 5.16 -1.62
CA VAL A 149 -19.32 6.21 -2.64
C VAL A 149 -17.99 6.31 -3.37
N GLY A 150 -18.03 6.60 -4.66
CA GLY A 150 -16.91 6.94 -5.52
C GLY A 150 -15.67 6.06 -5.41
N TYR A 151 -15.36 5.31 -6.48
CA TYR A 151 -14.10 4.57 -6.60
C TYR A 151 -13.74 4.39 -8.07
N GLY A 152 -12.44 4.51 -8.42
CA GLY A 152 -11.97 4.40 -9.81
C GLY A 152 -12.27 3.05 -10.46
N GLY A 153 -12.20 1.96 -9.71
CA GLY A 153 -12.56 0.61 -10.14
C GLY A 153 -14.04 0.25 -9.99
N GLY A 154 -14.90 1.19 -9.59
CA GLY A 154 -16.32 0.94 -9.34
C GLY A 154 -16.61 0.45 -7.92
N LEU A 155 -17.88 0.58 -7.50
CA LEU A 155 -18.31 0.26 -6.11
C LEU A 155 -18.23 -1.24 -5.80
N ALA A 156 -18.42 -2.11 -6.79
CA ALA A 156 -18.28 -3.55 -6.62
C ALA A 156 -16.84 -3.94 -6.21
N VAL A 157 -15.84 -3.37 -6.86
CA VAL A 157 -14.43 -3.57 -6.51
C VAL A 157 -14.12 -2.98 -5.14
N LYS A 158 -14.59 -1.77 -4.84
CA LYS A 158 -14.43 -1.16 -3.51
C LYS A 158 -14.98 -2.05 -2.41
N LYS A 159 -16.20 -2.59 -2.58
CA LYS A 159 -16.84 -3.52 -1.65
C LYS A 159 -15.99 -4.78 -1.46
N ARG A 160 -15.45 -5.34 -2.57
CA ARG A 160 -14.58 -6.54 -2.53
C ARG A 160 -13.29 -6.28 -1.76
N LEU A 161 -12.61 -5.16 -1.99
CA LEU A 161 -11.39 -4.79 -1.26
C LEU A 161 -11.65 -4.60 0.23
N LEU A 162 -12.71 -3.88 0.61
CA LEU A 162 -13.09 -3.70 2.01
C LEU A 162 -13.51 -5.00 2.69
N LYS A 163 -14.16 -5.91 1.95
CA LYS A 163 -14.49 -7.25 2.44
C LYS A 163 -13.21 -8.06 2.69
N LEU A 164 -12.30 -8.08 1.71
CA LEU A 164 -11.00 -8.76 1.82
C LEU A 164 -10.25 -8.30 3.07
N GLU A 165 -10.10 -7.00 3.27
CA GLU A 165 -9.37 -6.44 4.41
C GLU A 165 -10.01 -6.77 5.77
N ARG A 166 -11.33 -6.93 5.80
CA ARG A 166 -12.06 -7.31 7.01
C ARG A 166 -11.96 -8.80 7.32
N GLU A 167 -11.95 -9.64 6.27
CA GLU A 167 -11.86 -11.11 6.41
C GLU A 167 -10.43 -11.58 6.71
N HIS A 168 -9.43 -10.80 6.30
CA HIS A 168 -8.01 -11.05 6.57
C HIS A 168 -7.42 -9.92 7.41
N PRO A 169 -7.80 -9.77 8.69
CA PRO A 169 -7.34 -8.66 9.50
C PRO A 169 -5.82 -8.69 9.69
N ALA A 170 -5.23 -7.50 9.82
CA ALA A 170 -3.83 -7.40 10.21
C ALA A 170 -3.64 -8.04 11.59
N LEU A 171 -2.60 -8.85 11.72
CA LEU A 171 -2.24 -9.47 12.98
C LEU A 171 -1.94 -8.40 14.05
N SER A 172 -2.54 -8.54 15.22
CA SER A 172 -2.16 -7.75 16.38
C SER A 172 -0.72 -8.08 16.82
N ASP A 173 -0.10 -7.18 17.57
CA ASP A 173 1.25 -7.40 18.09
C ASP A 173 1.34 -8.64 18.99
N ASP A 174 0.27 -8.97 19.70
CA ASP A 174 0.23 -10.16 20.56
C ASP A 174 0.10 -11.45 19.75
N GLU A 175 -0.64 -11.42 18.63
CA GLU A 175 -0.67 -12.52 17.68
C GLU A 175 0.69 -12.68 16.99
N LYS A 176 1.29 -11.59 16.51
CA LYS A 176 2.65 -11.59 15.93
C LYS A 176 3.67 -12.17 16.93
N TYR A 177 3.55 -11.80 18.22
CA TYR A 177 4.43 -12.35 19.27
C TYR A 177 4.18 -13.84 19.51
N ARG A 178 2.92 -14.32 19.49
CA ARG A 178 2.62 -15.76 19.59
C ARG A 178 3.22 -16.54 18.43
N ILE A 179 3.08 -16.04 17.22
CA ILE A 179 3.63 -16.64 15.98
C ILE A 179 5.16 -16.64 15.99
N MET A 180 5.79 -15.60 16.55
CA MET A 180 7.25 -15.51 16.65
C MET A 180 7.86 -16.73 17.33
N GLY A 181 8.74 -17.44 16.62
CA GLY A 181 9.40 -18.65 17.12
C GLY A 181 8.59 -19.94 16.95
N SER A 182 7.41 -19.88 16.33
CA SER A 182 6.64 -21.08 15.96
C SER A 182 7.30 -21.93 14.87
N LYS A 183 8.34 -21.40 14.21
CA LYS A 183 8.99 -21.96 13.01
C LYS A 183 8.06 -22.10 11.80
N ASP A 184 6.88 -21.51 11.87
CA ASP A 184 5.91 -21.51 10.78
C ASP A 184 6.31 -20.50 9.71
N ARG A 185 6.71 -21.01 8.55
CA ARG A 185 7.21 -20.20 7.43
C ARG A 185 6.09 -19.49 6.66
N GLN A 186 4.83 -19.84 6.85
CA GLN A 186 3.70 -19.17 6.18
C GLN A 186 3.58 -17.69 6.57
N TYR A 187 4.18 -17.28 7.68
CA TYR A 187 4.19 -15.89 8.14
C TYR A 187 5.45 -15.12 7.72
N ASP A 188 6.42 -15.75 7.07
CA ASP A 188 7.64 -15.09 6.61
C ASP A 188 7.30 -14.08 5.50
N GLY A 189 7.77 -12.85 5.69
CA GLY A 189 7.43 -11.74 4.79
C GLY A 189 6.14 -10.99 5.13
N ARG A 190 5.26 -11.55 5.97
CA ARG A 190 4.05 -10.86 6.44
C ARG A 190 4.34 -9.80 7.51
N PHE A 191 5.36 -10.01 8.31
CA PHE A 191 5.88 -9.07 9.29
C PHE A 191 7.32 -9.45 9.68
N PHE A 192 7.98 -8.55 10.40
CA PHE A 192 9.34 -8.75 10.92
C PHE A 192 9.38 -8.49 12.42
N CYS A 193 10.17 -9.29 13.14
CA CYS A 193 10.30 -9.21 14.59
C CYS A 193 11.64 -8.53 14.90
N ALA A 194 11.63 -7.33 15.47
CA ALA A 194 12.83 -6.59 15.81
C ALA A 194 13.06 -6.57 17.33
N VAL A 195 14.28 -6.84 17.77
CA VAL A 195 14.67 -6.92 19.17
C VAL A 195 15.37 -5.63 19.59
N LYS A 196 14.76 -4.87 20.50
CA LYS A 196 15.24 -3.55 20.96
C LYS A 196 16.66 -3.58 21.50
N THR A 197 16.99 -4.61 22.29
CA THR A 197 18.28 -4.73 22.98
C THR A 197 19.43 -5.08 22.06
N THR A 198 19.19 -5.84 21.00
CA THR A 198 20.24 -6.28 20.07
C THR A 198 20.25 -5.51 18.78
N ARG A 199 19.22 -4.70 18.51
CA ARG A 199 19.00 -3.98 17.25
C ARG A 199 19.01 -4.88 16.02
N ILE A 200 18.51 -6.14 16.19
CA ILE A 200 18.41 -7.14 15.11
C ILE A 200 16.95 -7.38 14.79
N PHE A 201 16.62 -7.45 13.50
CA PHE A 201 15.32 -7.93 13.05
C PHE A 201 15.42 -9.30 12.36
N CYS A 202 14.37 -10.10 12.54
CA CYS A 202 14.26 -11.49 12.10
C CYS A 202 12.95 -11.73 11.35
N ARG A 203 12.90 -12.83 10.58
CA ARG A 203 11.62 -13.42 10.13
C ARG A 203 10.86 -14.02 11.31
N PRO A 204 9.52 -14.16 11.23
CA PRO A 204 8.72 -14.87 12.24
C PRO A 204 9.20 -16.28 12.54
N SER A 205 9.59 -17.03 11.51
CA SER A 205 10.05 -18.43 11.62
C SER A 205 11.50 -18.59 12.10
N CYS A 206 12.20 -17.51 12.47
CA CYS A 206 13.61 -17.55 12.87
C CYS A 206 13.84 -18.52 14.03
N GLY A 207 14.87 -19.38 13.89
CA GLY A 207 15.26 -20.34 14.95
C GLY A 207 16.01 -19.73 16.13
N ALA A 208 16.24 -18.40 16.16
CA ALA A 208 16.84 -17.72 17.29
C ALA A 208 15.96 -17.81 18.55
N ARG A 209 16.56 -17.72 19.74
CA ARG A 209 15.81 -17.71 21.00
C ARG A 209 14.78 -16.58 21.00
N LYS A 210 13.53 -16.91 21.40
CA LYS A 210 12.44 -15.94 21.53
C LYS A 210 12.76 -14.93 22.62
N PRO A 211 12.83 -13.62 22.33
CA PRO A 211 13.07 -12.58 23.32
C PRO A 211 11.82 -12.33 24.18
N ARG A 212 11.96 -11.60 25.28
CA ARG A 212 10.81 -11.14 26.09
C ARG A 212 9.94 -10.19 25.29
N ARG A 213 8.61 -10.22 25.51
CA ARG A 213 7.62 -9.40 24.78
C ARG A 213 7.97 -7.91 24.78
N ASP A 214 8.39 -7.36 25.92
CA ASP A 214 8.73 -5.94 26.09
C ASP A 214 9.93 -5.49 25.26
N ASN A 215 10.76 -6.43 24.85
CA ASN A 215 11.94 -6.18 24.02
C ASN A 215 11.67 -6.35 22.52
N VAL A 216 10.42 -6.63 22.12
CA VAL A 216 10.07 -6.86 20.70
C VAL A 216 9.22 -5.74 20.16
N VAL A 217 9.56 -5.30 18.95
CA VAL A 217 8.76 -4.42 18.10
C VAL A 217 8.51 -5.15 16.79
N PHE A 218 7.34 -4.96 16.20
CA PHE A 218 6.99 -5.56 14.92
C PHE A 218 6.96 -4.52 13.82
N TYR A 219 7.45 -4.91 12.66
CA TYR A 219 7.47 -4.12 11.44
C TYR A 219 6.77 -4.88 10.32
N ASP A 220 6.04 -4.17 9.49
CA ASP A 220 5.35 -4.78 8.35
C ASP A 220 6.28 -4.89 7.13
N SER A 221 7.47 -4.23 7.15
CA SER A 221 8.50 -4.41 6.13
C SER A 221 9.91 -4.32 6.73
N LYS A 222 10.88 -4.96 6.06
CA LYS A 222 12.30 -4.90 6.44
C LYS A 222 12.87 -3.48 6.29
N GLU A 223 12.39 -2.73 5.29
CA GLU A 223 12.81 -1.35 5.04
C GLU A 223 12.43 -0.43 6.21
N GLN A 224 11.26 -0.64 6.82
CA GLN A 224 10.85 0.09 8.03
C GLN A 224 11.79 -0.23 9.20
N ALA A 225 12.06 -1.52 9.44
CA ALA A 225 12.99 -1.92 10.49
C ALA A 225 14.40 -1.34 10.29
N MET A 226 14.89 -1.35 9.04
CA MET A 226 16.21 -0.78 8.71
C MET A 226 16.24 0.75 8.91
N ARG A 227 15.20 1.49 8.53
CA ARG A 227 15.11 2.94 8.79
C ARG A 227 15.15 3.28 10.28
N ASP A 228 14.57 2.42 11.12
CA ASP A 228 14.58 2.58 12.58
C ASP A 228 15.89 2.05 13.21
N GLY A 229 16.91 1.76 12.39
CA GLY A 229 18.26 1.41 12.83
C GLY A 229 18.40 -0.05 13.28
N TYR A 230 17.54 -0.95 12.83
CA TYR A 230 17.72 -2.38 13.04
C TYR A 230 18.48 -3.00 11.87
N ARG A 231 19.33 -3.98 12.15
CA ARG A 231 20.06 -4.76 11.14
C ARG A 231 19.46 -6.15 10.95
N ALA A 232 19.61 -6.71 9.77
CA ALA A 232 19.16 -8.06 9.45
C ALA A 232 19.86 -9.14 10.29
N CYS A 233 19.11 -10.15 10.70
CA CYS A 233 19.62 -11.31 11.40
C CYS A 233 20.53 -12.14 10.47
N LYS A 234 21.71 -12.54 10.96
CA LYS A 234 22.65 -13.38 10.20
C LYS A 234 22.17 -14.84 10.05
N ILE A 235 21.30 -15.32 10.97
CA ILE A 235 20.79 -16.70 10.96
C ILE A 235 19.68 -16.87 9.91
N CYS A 236 18.64 -16.07 9.97
CA CYS A 236 17.49 -16.23 9.06
C CYS A 236 17.60 -15.40 7.77
N LYS A 237 18.47 -14.39 7.70
CA LYS A 237 18.69 -13.51 6.51
C LYS A 237 17.35 -13.02 5.95
N PRO A 238 16.58 -12.19 6.71
CA PRO A 238 15.23 -11.76 6.37
C PRO A 238 15.18 -10.86 5.15
#